data_dffa56b30b5e850c6c0fb0c8d79ad37a
#
_entry.id   dffa56b30b5e850c6c0fb0c8d79ad37a
#
_cell.length_a   1.000
_cell.length_b   1.000
_cell.length_c   1.000
_cell.angle_alpha   90.00
_cell.angle_beta   90.00
_cell.angle_gamma   90.00
#
_symmetry.space_group_name_H-M   'P 1'
#
loop_
_entity.id
_entity.type
_entity.pdbx_description
1 polymer ?
#
loop_
_entity_poly.entity_id
_entity_poly.type
_entity_poly.pdbx_seq_one_letter_code
_entity_poly.pdbx_strand_id
1 'polypeptide(L)'
;NALACTAVYVGSDLTADGTTMFARSEDISNSYNKLFYAIPAGVHTAGEVYNGCYGFTYTFTKDSYAYTAFRDDNGAAKDGVCPDCGQPHAHTPYEAGGTNSMGVSVSATETIGCSDALYEVDPYTDEGIEEAEITTVLLSESATAKEAVELLLSIYDSVGAAGGSGIFIADDKE
;
A
#
# COMPACT_ATOMS: atom_id res chain seq x y z
N ASN A 1 3.06 1.18 -24.28
CA ASN A 1 3.39 -0.06 -23.55
C ASN A 1 2.73 0.07 -22.19
N ALA A 2 1.61 -0.60 -21.97
CA ALA A 2 1.08 -0.76 -20.64
C ALA A 2 2.07 -1.67 -19.90
N LEU A 3 2.79 -1.12 -18.97
CA LEU A 3 3.46 -1.87 -17.92
C LEU A 3 2.35 -2.21 -16.93
N ALA A 4 1.95 -3.46 -16.86
CA ALA A 4 0.89 -3.91 -15.97
C ALA A 4 1.44 -5.02 -15.11
N CYS A 5 1.43 -4.81 -13.79
CA CYS A 5 1.76 -5.89 -12.85
C CYS A 5 0.69 -6.99 -12.95
N THR A 6 1.09 -8.22 -12.72
CA THR A 6 0.18 -9.37 -12.70
C THR A 6 -0.05 -9.80 -11.26
N ALA A 7 -1.31 -10.02 -10.90
CA ALA A 7 -1.65 -10.50 -9.58
C ALA A 7 -2.58 -11.71 -9.63
N VAL A 8 -2.47 -12.58 -8.64
CA VAL A 8 -3.26 -13.80 -8.47
C VAL A 8 -3.77 -13.85 -7.04
N TYR A 9 -5.05 -14.14 -6.90
CA TYR A 9 -5.69 -14.43 -5.62
C TYR A 9 -6.28 -15.83 -5.65
N VAL A 10 -6.06 -16.61 -4.58
CA VAL A 10 -6.58 -17.96 -4.41
C VAL A 10 -7.32 -18.02 -3.08
N GLY A 11 -8.64 -18.16 -3.15
CA GLY A 11 -9.47 -18.30 -1.95
C GLY A 11 -9.27 -19.65 -1.23
N SER A 12 -9.62 -19.69 0.02
CA SER A 12 -9.45 -20.85 0.92
C SER A 12 -10.07 -22.16 0.43
N ASP A 13 -11.14 -22.09 -0.34
CA ASP A 13 -11.81 -23.28 -0.91
C ASP A 13 -10.98 -24.00 -2.00
N LEU A 14 -9.95 -23.34 -2.53
CA LEU A 14 -9.09 -23.85 -3.59
C LEU A 14 -7.71 -24.26 -3.11
N THR A 15 -7.44 -24.14 -1.83
CA THR A 15 -6.16 -24.52 -1.21
C THR A 15 -6.28 -25.84 -0.44
N ALA A 16 -5.18 -26.58 -0.34
CA ALA A 16 -5.20 -27.90 0.31
C ALA A 16 -5.38 -27.82 1.83
N ASP A 17 -5.03 -26.71 2.43
CA ASP A 17 -5.03 -26.46 3.88
C ASP A 17 -6.03 -25.38 4.33
N GLY A 18 -6.84 -24.86 3.40
CA GLY A 18 -7.84 -23.85 3.69
C GLY A 18 -7.26 -22.43 3.86
N THR A 19 -6.02 -22.21 3.46
CA THR A 19 -5.41 -20.86 3.50
C THR A 19 -5.85 -20.00 2.31
N THR A 20 -5.94 -18.70 2.52
CA THR A 20 -6.05 -17.73 1.44
C THR A 20 -4.65 -17.30 1.01
N MET A 21 -4.41 -17.20 -0.30
CA MET A 21 -3.12 -16.80 -0.84
C MET A 21 -3.31 -15.72 -1.89
N PHE A 22 -2.40 -14.75 -1.91
CA PHE A 22 -2.24 -13.89 -3.07
C PHE A 22 -0.76 -13.70 -3.40
N ALA A 23 -0.48 -13.39 -4.64
CA ALA A 23 0.84 -13.08 -5.12
C ALA A 23 0.76 -12.00 -6.21
N ARG A 24 1.83 -11.24 -6.35
CA ARG A 24 1.95 -10.20 -7.36
C ARG A 24 3.36 -10.18 -7.94
N SER A 25 3.47 -9.90 -9.24
CA SER A 25 4.73 -9.50 -9.86
C SER A 25 4.76 -7.98 -10.07
N GLU A 26 5.96 -7.43 -10.15
CA GLU A 26 6.20 -6.08 -10.65
C GLU A 26 6.78 -6.18 -12.06
N ASP A 27 5.98 -5.81 -13.04
CA ASP A 27 6.34 -5.93 -14.45
C ASP A 27 6.88 -4.59 -14.99
N ILE A 28 7.86 -4.04 -14.28
CA ILE A 28 8.56 -2.79 -14.58
C ILE A 28 10.05 -3.05 -14.82
N SER A 29 10.86 -2.00 -14.79
CA SER A 29 12.31 -2.11 -14.88
C SER A 29 12.87 -3.03 -13.79
N ASN A 30 13.75 -3.95 -14.15
CA ASN A 30 14.38 -4.92 -13.25
C ASN A 30 15.63 -4.39 -12.53
N SER A 31 15.76 -3.08 -12.40
CA SER A 31 16.95 -2.43 -11.86
C SER A 31 16.98 -2.30 -10.34
N TYR A 32 15.95 -2.75 -9.65
CA TYR A 32 15.84 -2.62 -8.20
C TYR A 32 15.99 -3.97 -7.49
N ASN A 33 16.85 -4.00 -6.47
CA ASN A 33 16.83 -5.09 -5.50
C ASN A 33 15.64 -4.90 -4.57
N LYS A 34 15.08 -6.01 -4.07
CA LYS A 34 14.04 -5.97 -3.04
C LYS A 34 14.65 -6.21 -1.67
N LEU A 35 14.24 -5.42 -0.71
CA LEU A 35 14.51 -5.64 0.71
C LEU A 35 13.29 -6.27 1.35
N PHE A 36 13.53 -7.29 2.19
CA PHE A 36 12.55 -7.80 3.12
C PHE A 36 12.99 -7.42 4.54
N TYR A 37 12.10 -6.85 5.32
CA TYR A 37 12.43 -6.35 6.65
C TYR A 37 11.26 -6.44 7.62
N ALA A 38 11.56 -6.33 8.89
CA ALA A 38 10.57 -6.33 9.97
C ALA A 38 10.54 -4.96 10.63
N ILE A 39 9.34 -4.45 10.84
CA ILE A 39 9.06 -3.18 11.49
C ILE A 39 8.45 -3.48 12.86
N PRO A 40 9.01 -2.97 13.96
CA PRO A 40 8.47 -3.20 15.29
C PRO A 40 7.12 -2.49 15.48
N ALA A 41 6.32 -2.99 16.43
CA ALA A 41 5.11 -2.29 16.85
C ALA A 41 5.46 -0.90 17.43
N GLY A 42 4.57 0.07 17.20
CA GLY A 42 4.73 1.42 17.70
C GLY A 42 5.79 2.26 16.96
N VAL A 43 6.20 1.85 15.76
CA VAL A 43 7.02 2.69 14.88
C VAL A 43 6.27 3.95 14.47
N HIS A 44 4.98 3.84 14.27
CA HIS A 44 4.04 4.97 14.20
C HIS A 44 3.22 5.01 15.48
N THR A 45 2.98 6.19 16.00
CA THR A 45 2.27 6.38 17.27
C THR A 45 0.94 7.11 17.07
N ALA A 46 -0.02 6.88 17.97
CA ALA A 46 -1.30 7.57 17.95
C ALA A 46 -1.11 9.09 17.93
N GLY A 47 -1.75 9.75 16.96
CA GLY A 47 -1.64 11.20 16.74
C GLY A 47 -0.46 11.63 15.87
N GLU A 48 0.43 10.73 15.47
CA GLU A 48 1.49 11.03 14.51
C GLU A 48 0.89 11.31 13.13
N VAL A 49 1.40 12.36 12.48
CA VAL A 49 1.03 12.69 11.09
C VAL A 49 2.03 12.03 10.15
N TYR A 50 1.57 11.06 9.41
CA TYR A 50 2.30 10.47 8.29
C TYR A 50 2.19 11.39 7.06
N ASN A 51 3.30 11.63 6.39
CA ASN A 51 3.35 12.40 5.15
C ASN A 51 3.75 11.45 4.03
N GLY A 52 2.82 11.16 3.16
CA GLY A 52 3.02 10.34 1.96
C GLY A 52 3.53 11.14 0.77
N CYS A 53 3.43 10.52 -0.39
CA CYS A 53 3.74 11.15 -1.67
C CYS A 53 2.63 12.15 -2.07
N TYR A 54 2.93 13.00 -3.00
CA TYR A 54 1.99 13.91 -3.69
C TYR A 54 1.10 14.80 -2.80
N GLY A 55 1.31 14.85 -1.51
CA GLY A 55 0.54 15.68 -0.58
C GLY A 55 -0.42 14.89 0.33
N PHE A 56 -0.52 13.57 0.15
CA PHE A 56 -1.28 12.72 1.05
C PHE A 56 -0.76 12.84 2.49
N THR A 57 -1.68 12.97 3.43
CA THR A 57 -1.38 12.94 4.86
C THR A 57 -2.37 12.04 5.59
N TYR A 58 -1.87 11.31 6.57
CA TYR A 58 -2.70 10.46 7.42
C TYR A 58 -2.31 10.65 8.89
N THR A 59 -3.28 10.76 9.78
CA THR A 59 -3.02 10.81 11.23
C THR A 59 -3.35 9.46 11.83
N PHE A 60 -2.33 8.75 12.35
CA PHE A 60 -2.53 7.45 12.97
C PHE A 60 -3.44 7.55 14.19
N THR A 61 -4.40 6.65 14.29
CA THR A 61 -5.42 6.65 15.37
C THR A 61 -4.96 5.85 16.59
N LYS A 62 -3.98 4.96 16.40
CA LYS A 62 -3.38 4.12 17.44
C LYS A 62 -1.90 3.88 17.13
N ASP A 63 -1.19 3.29 18.08
CA ASP A 63 0.17 2.80 17.85
C ASP A 63 0.14 1.63 16.86
N SER A 64 1.05 1.65 15.89
CA SER A 64 1.08 0.68 14.80
C SER A 64 1.35 -0.74 15.27
N TYR A 65 0.72 -1.72 14.62
CA TYR A 65 1.10 -3.12 14.75
C TYR A 65 2.53 -3.34 14.23
N ALA A 66 3.20 -4.38 14.72
CA ALA A 66 4.43 -4.85 14.08
C ALA A 66 4.07 -5.50 12.73
N TYR A 67 4.92 -5.35 11.73
CA TYR A 67 4.71 -5.98 10.43
C TYR A 67 6.02 -6.34 9.73
N THR A 68 5.94 -7.25 8.77
CA THR A 68 7.00 -7.52 7.81
C THR A 68 6.59 -6.96 6.47
N ALA A 69 7.54 -6.45 5.69
CA ALA A 69 7.25 -5.83 4.40
C ALA A 69 8.37 -6.01 3.39
N PHE A 70 8.00 -5.80 2.14
CA PHE A 70 8.92 -5.71 1.00
C PHE A 70 8.93 -4.29 0.48
N ARG A 71 10.10 -3.80 0.09
CA ARG A 71 10.28 -2.52 -0.60
C ARG A 71 11.43 -2.58 -1.58
N ASP A 72 11.52 -1.61 -2.45
CA ASP A 72 12.68 -1.42 -3.29
C ASP A 72 13.91 -0.97 -2.49
N ASP A 73 15.08 -1.48 -2.85
CA ASP A 73 16.39 -1.01 -2.36
C ASP A 73 16.87 0.15 -3.24
N ASN A 74 16.04 1.14 -3.44
CA ASN A 74 16.39 2.34 -4.22
C ASN A 74 17.07 3.43 -3.39
N GLY A 75 17.28 3.13 -2.11
CA GLY A 75 18.00 3.98 -1.18
C GLY A 75 17.17 5.14 -0.62
N ALA A 76 17.78 5.87 0.30
CA ALA A 76 17.20 7.10 0.80
C ALA A 76 17.22 8.19 -0.30
N ALA A 77 16.35 9.18 -0.15
CA ALA A 77 16.33 10.35 -1.01
C ALA A 77 17.75 10.89 -1.25
N LYS A 78 18.17 10.95 -2.50
CA LYS A 78 19.42 11.59 -2.89
C LYS A 78 19.14 13.05 -3.17
N ASP A 79 19.98 13.91 -2.59
CA ASP A 79 19.87 15.38 -2.78
C ASP A 79 18.52 15.97 -2.34
N GLY A 80 17.84 15.32 -1.37
CA GLY A 80 16.53 15.75 -0.88
C GLY A 80 15.36 15.49 -1.83
N VAL A 81 15.58 14.65 -2.84
CA VAL A 81 14.54 14.23 -3.78
C VAL A 81 14.12 12.80 -3.47
N CYS A 82 12.84 12.60 -3.29
CA CYS A 82 12.28 11.25 -3.10
C CYS A 82 12.49 10.40 -4.35
N PRO A 83 13.06 9.19 -4.25
CA PRO A 83 13.27 8.32 -5.40
C PRO A 83 11.97 7.79 -6.01
N ASP A 84 10.89 7.73 -5.23
CA ASP A 84 9.62 7.16 -5.66
C ASP A 84 8.77 8.17 -6.43
N CYS A 85 8.53 9.34 -5.86
CA CYS A 85 7.69 10.36 -6.49
C CYS A 85 8.44 11.53 -7.14
N GLY A 86 9.77 11.60 -7.00
CA GLY A 86 10.59 12.66 -7.57
C GLY A 86 10.41 14.06 -6.93
N GLN A 87 9.66 14.15 -5.83
CA GLN A 87 9.39 15.41 -5.15
C GLN A 87 10.49 15.75 -4.12
N PRO A 88 10.70 17.03 -3.79
CA PRO A 88 11.71 17.47 -2.84
C PRO A 88 11.25 17.25 -1.39
N HIS A 89 11.03 16.02 -1.00
CA HIS A 89 10.77 15.61 0.39
C HIS A 89 11.49 14.32 0.71
N ALA A 90 11.73 14.09 1.98
CA ALA A 90 12.34 12.86 2.45
C ALA A 90 11.26 11.98 3.08
N HIS A 91 10.80 10.97 2.36
CA HIS A 91 10.16 9.83 2.99
C HIS A 91 10.96 8.55 2.69
N THR A 92 10.76 7.56 3.51
CA THR A 92 11.31 6.23 3.25
C THR A 92 10.64 5.64 2.01
N PRO A 93 11.34 4.80 1.23
CA PRO A 93 10.71 3.98 0.21
C PRO A 93 9.49 3.26 0.78
N TYR A 94 8.42 3.24 0.01
CA TYR A 94 7.14 2.65 0.44
C TYR A 94 7.15 1.12 0.45
N GLU A 95 6.29 0.54 1.26
CA GLU A 95 6.08 -0.90 1.31
C GLU A 95 5.21 -1.37 0.14
N ALA A 96 5.78 -2.20 -0.73
CA ALA A 96 5.06 -2.79 -1.86
C ALA A 96 4.06 -3.90 -1.44
N GLY A 97 4.29 -4.51 -0.29
CA GLY A 97 3.44 -5.53 0.32
C GLY A 97 3.99 -6.01 1.64
N GLY A 98 3.15 -6.61 2.46
CA GLY A 98 3.57 -7.11 3.77
C GLY A 98 2.47 -7.82 4.54
N THR A 99 2.82 -8.26 5.76
CA THR A 99 1.89 -8.91 6.70
C THR A 99 2.16 -8.39 8.10
N ASN A 100 1.11 -7.99 8.81
CA ASN A 100 1.23 -7.51 10.18
C ASN A 100 1.08 -8.63 11.23
N SER A 101 1.34 -8.30 12.49
CA SER A 101 1.28 -9.24 13.61
C SER A 101 -0.13 -9.73 13.94
N MET A 102 -1.16 -9.16 13.34
CA MET A 102 -2.54 -9.62 13.45
C MET A 102 -2.90 -10.62 12.34
N GLY A 103 -1.98 -10.89 11.40
CA GLY A 103 -2.19 -11.79 10.27
C GLY A 103 -2.79 -11.12 9.03
N VAL A 104 -2.98 -9.81 9.04
CA VAL A 104 -3.46 -9.08 7.86
C VAL A 104 -2.32 -8.89 6.88
N SER A 105 -2.54 -9.33 5.65
CA SER A 105 -1.62 -9.18 4.52
C SER A 105 -2.18 -8.18 3.52
N VAL A 106 -1.33 -7.25 3.06
CA VAL A 106 -1.71 -6.19 2.12
C VAL A 106 -0.66 -6.09 1.01
N SER A 107 -1.11 -5.87 -0.21
CA SER A 107 -0.27 -5.43 -1.33
C SER A 107 -1.10 -4.51 -2.23
N ALA A 108 -0.51 -3.40 -2.65
CA ALA A 108 -1.09 -2.49 -3.62
C ALA A 108 -0.22 -2.44 -4.89
N THR A 109 -0.82 -2.09 -6.01
CA THR A 109 -0.12 -2.00 -7.30
C THR A 109 -0.82 -1.04 -8.25
N GLU A 110 -0.10 -0.13 -8.85
CA GLU A 110 -0.59 0.85 -9.82
C GLU A 110 -0.77 0.18 -11.20
N THR A 111 -1.92 -0.48 -11.41
CA THR A 111 -2.18 -1.24 -12.65
C THR A 111 -3.53 -0.97 -13.29
N ILE A 112 -4.38 -0.18 -12.65
CA ILE A 112 -5.74 0.07 -13.09
C ILE A 112 -5.85 1.52 -13.54
N GLY A 113 -6.25 1.72 -14.79
CA GLY A 113 -6.67 3.03 -15.29
C GLY A 113 -8.19 3.17 -15.35
N CYS A 114 -8.69 4.37 -15.16
CA CYS A 114 -10.09 4.67 -15.42
C CYS A 114 -10.32 5.03 -16.88
N SER A 115 -11.57 4.86 -17.35
CA SER A 115 -12.00 5.41 -18.63
C SER A 115 -12.09 6.94 -18.56
N ASP A 116 -11.94 7.60 -19.70
CA ASP A 116 -12.07 9.07 -19.77
C ASP A 116 -13.42 9.54 -19.21
N ALA A 117 -14.49 8.81 -19.48
CA ALA A 117 -15.83 9.13 -19.00
C ALA A 117 -15.98 9.04 -17.48
N LEU A 118 -15.27 8.10 -16.83
CA LEU A 118 -15.24 8.01 -15.38
C LEU A 118 -14.39 9.14 -14.80
N TYR A 119 -13.22 9.39 -15.40
CA TYR A 119 -12.31 10.44 -14.94
C TYR A 119 -12.93 11.84 -15.03
N GLU A 120 -13.84 12.09 -15.98
CA GLU A 120 -14.59 13.35 -16.08
C GLU A 120 -15.54 13.61 -14.89
N VAL A 121 -16.07 12.56 -14.28
CA VAL A 121 -17.05 12.68 -13.17
C VAL A 121 -16.44 12.42 -11.80
N ASP A 122 -15.37 11.64 -11.75
CA ASP A 122 -14.66 11.28 -10.52
C ASP A 122 -13.14 11.24 -10.78
N PRO A 123 -12.50 12.41 -10.90
CA PRO A 123 -11.06 12.50 -11.18
C PRO A 123 -10.23 12.11 -9.96
N TYR A 124 -9.00 11.66 -10.21
CA TYR A 124 -8.00 11.53 -9.17
C TYR A 124 -7.74 12.87 -8.47
N THR A 125 -7.34 12.80 -7.22
CA THR A 125 -7.03 13.99 -6.40
C THR A 125 -5.54 14.04 -6.09
N ASP A 126 -4.97 15.25 -6.08
CA ASP A 126 -3.54 15.44 -5.82
C ASP A 126 -3.12 15.06 -4.39
N GLU A 127 -4.08 15.03 -3.45
CA GLU A 127 -3.87 14.69 -2.03
C GLU A 127 -4.43 13.31 -1.68
N GLY A 128 -4.87 12.54 -2.68
CA GLY A 128 -5.44 11.21 -2.50
C GLY A 128 -4.40 10.18 -2.08
N ILE A 129 -4.89 9.08 -1.50
CA ILE A 129 -4.04 7.92 -1.21
C ILE A 129 -3.75 7.12 -2.48
N GLU A 130 -2.54 6.57 -2.59
CA GLU A 130 -2.15 5.70 -3.69
C GLU A 130 -1.33 4.49 -3.24
N GLU A 131 -0.76 3.74 -4.18
CA GLU A 131 0.06 2.56 -3.92
C GLU A 131 1.12 2.81 -2.85
N ALA A 132 1.77 3.98 -2.87
CA ALA A 132 2.88 4.32 -1.99
C ALA A 132 2.53 4.34 -0.50
N GLU A 133 1.26 4.57 -0.15
CA GLU A 133 0.83 4.72 1.24
C GLU A 133 -0.09 3.60 1.73
N ILE A 134 -0.86 2.99 0.81
CA ILE A 134 -1.92 2.03 1.16
C ILE A 134 -1.38 0.91 2.06
N THR A 135 -0.29 0.28 1.67
CA THR A 135 0.26 -0.86 2.41
C THR A 135 0.71 -0.45 3.82
N THR A 136 1.45 0.65 3.95
CA THR A 136 1.94 1.16 5.24
C THR A 136 0.80 1.48 6.20
N VAL A 137 -0.20 2.24 5.73
CA VAL A 137 -1.33 2.67 6.56
C VAL A 137 -2.17 1.47 7.01
N LEU A 138 -2.51 0.57 6.09
CA LEU A 138 -3.38 -0.56 6.41
C LEU A 138 -2.69 -1.59 7.32
N LEU A 139 -1.42 -1.91 7.09
CA LEU A 139 -0.66 -2.83 7.97
C LEU A 139 -0.48 -2.26 9.37
N SER A 140 -0.36 -0.94 9.48
CA SER A 140 -0.16 -0.26 10.77
C SER A 140 -1.41 -0.31 11.65
N GLU A 141 -2.62 -0.23 11.07
CA GLU A 141 -3.83 0.00 11.87
C GLU A 141 -4.88 -1.10 11.81
N SER A 142 -4.79 -2.06 10.90
CA SER A 142 -5.86 -3.04 10.73
C SER A 142 -5.58 -4.36 11.45
N ALA A 143 -6.55 -4.84 12.21
CA ALA A 143 -6.48 -6.14 12.90
C ALA A 143 -7.14 -7.28 12.10
N THR A 144 -7.94 -6.96 11.08
CA THR A 144 -8.58 -7.92 10.17
C THR A 144 -8.58 -7.37 8.74
N ALA A 145 -8.75 -8.25 7.75
CA ALA A 145 -8.90 -7.85 6.35
C ALA A 145 -10.09 -6.90 6.18
N LYS A 146 -11.20 -7.17 6.85
CA LYS A 146 -12.38 -6.30 6.84
C LYS A 146 -12.09 -4.90 7.37
N GLU A 147 -11.40 -4.77 8.51
CA GLU A 147 -11.00 -3.46 9.05
C GLU A 147 -10.10 -2.70 8.06
N ALA A 148 -9.19 -3.39 7.37
CA ALA A 148 -8.33 -2.78 6.37
C ALA A 148 -9.14 -2.23 5.19
N VAL A 149 -10.13 -2.98 4.70
CA VAL A 149 -11.05 -2.50 3.64
C VAL A 149 -11.86 -1.29 4.12
N GLU A 150 -12.45 -1.36 5.31
CA GLU A 150 -13.26 -0.27 5.87
C GLU A 150 -12.42 1.00 6.08
N LEU A 151 -11.18 0.86 6.56
CA LEU A 151 -10.24 1.97 6.71
C LEU A 151 -9.92 2.60 5.35
N LEU A 152 -9.56 1.79 4.36
CA LEU A 152 -9.24 2.29 3.02
C LEU A 152 -10.43 3.03 2.38
N LEU A 153 -11.63 2.47 2.49
CA LEU A 153 -12.84 3.14 1.99
C LEU A 153 -13.08 4.48 2.68
N SER A 154 -12.86 4.56 4.00
CA SER A 154 -12.99 5.82 4.73
C SER A 154 -11.97 6.88 4.30
N ILE A 155 -10.77 6.46 3.92
CA ILE A 155 -9.74 7.36 3.39
C ILE A 155 -10.15 7.83 1.99
N TYR A 156 -10.61 6.94 1.11
CA TYR A 156 -11.12 7.33 -0.21
C TYR A 156 -12.30 8.30 -0.12
N ASP A 157 -13.23 8.07 0.80
CA ASP A 157 -14.35 8.98 1.02
C ASP A 157 -13.90 10.37 1.51
N SER A 158 -12.77 10.45 2.19
CA SER A 158 -12.25 11.69 2.77
C SER A 158 -11.39 12.50 1.80
N VAL A 159 -10.44 11.85 1.11
CA VAL A 159 -9.41 12.52 0.32
C VAL A 159 -9.32 12.04 -1.13
N GLY A 160 -10.02 10.97 -1.48
CA GLY A 160 -9.97 10.36 -2.80
C GLY A 160 -8.73 9.51 -3.04
N ALA A 161 -8.51 9.15 -4.31
CA ALA A 161 -7.33 8.44 -4.79
C ALA A 161 -6.48 9.34 -5.68
N ALA A 162 -5.15 9.26 -5.57
CA ALA A 162 -4.24 9.95 -6.47
C ALA A 162 -3.95 9.15 -7.74
N GLY A 163 -4.19 7.85 -7.72
CA GLY A 163 -3.98 6.96 -8.86
C GLY A 163 -4.86 5.71 -8.80
N GLY A 164 -4.90 4.95 -9.87
CA GLY A 164 -5.63 3.69 -9.95
C GLY A 164 -4.80 2.52 -9.44
N SER A 165 -5.22 1.92 -8.34
CA SER A 165 -4.49 0.82 -7.71
C SER A 165 -5.33 -0.45 -7.65
N GLY A 166 -4.71 -1.59 -7.97
CA GLY A 166 -5.21 -2.92 -7.63
C GLY A 166 -4.74 -3.27 -6.22
N ILE A 167 -5.67 -3.61 -5.32
CA ILE A 167 -5.35 -3.80 -3.91
C ILE A 167 -5.77 -5.19 -3.48
N PHE A 168 -4.86 -5.90 -2.82
CA PHE A 168 -5.07 -7.21 -2.25
C PHE A 168 -4.98 -7.10 -0.73
N ILE A 169 -6.00 -7.56 -0.05
CA ILE A 169 -6.09 -7.59 1.40
C ILE A 169 -6.60 -8.97 1.79
N ALA A 170 -5.94 -9.63 2.72
CA ALA A 170 -6.35 -10.93 3.21
C ALA A 170 -5.94 -11.12 4.68
N ASP A 171 -6.68 -11.97 5.38
CA ASP A 171 -6.32 -12.53 6.68
C ASP A 171 -6.55 -14.06 6.69
N ASP A 172 -6.63 -14.67 7.85
CA ASP A 172 -6.86 -16.11 8.01
C ASP A 172 -8.30 -16.55 7.71
N LYS A 173 -9.20 -15.63 7.37
CA LYS A 173 -10.63 -15.89 7.13
C LYS A 173 -11.11 -15.47 5.75
N GLU A 174 -10.59 -14.36 5.25
CA GLU A 174 -11.04 -13.75 4.00
C GLU A 174 -9.95 -12.93 3.30
#